data_436f96e3e1cbeff0ad126ad02b40ccd6
#
_entry.id   436f96e3e1cbeff0ad126ad02b40ccd6
#
_cell.length_a   1.000
_cell.length_b   1.000
_cell.length_c   1.000
_cell.angle_alpha   90.00
_cell.angle_beta   90.00
_cell.angle_gamma   90.00
#
_symmetry.space_group_name_H-M   'P 1'
#
loop_
_entity.id
_entity.type
_entity.pdbx_description
1 polymer ?
#
loop_
_entity_poly.entity_id
_entity_poly.type
_entity_poly.pdbx_seq_one_letter_code
_entity_poly.pdbx_strand_id
1 'polypeptide(L)'
;EVVEEAIAACDLALLRDRPVPSLSGGEQARVGLARVLAQQSQLMLLDEPTAALDVRHQEAVFALLRRRADAGDAVVVVVHDLSAAAAHADRVVLLHRGEVVLAAPPAEALRPDVLSLAYGHPLEVFASDSSGTMAVLPLRTTIERRAAVTAPPEETEPAELRFTQILR
;
A
#
# COMPACT_ATOMS: atom_id res chain seq x y z
N GLU A 1 -3.39 -29.22 -2.99
CA GLU A 1 -3.08 -28.64 -1.67
C GLU A 1 -2.49 -27.23 -1.85
N VAL A 2 -1.28 -27.06 -2.36
CA VAL A 2 -0.60 -25.75 -2.52
C VAL A 2 -1.44 -24.70 -3.28
N VAL A 3 -2.08 -25.09 -4.37
CA VAL A 3 -2.93 -24.19 -5.16
C VAL A 3 -4.16 -23.75 -4.36
N GLU A 4 -4.76 -24.65 -3.58
CA GLU A 4 -5.92 -24.32 -2.72
C GLU A 4 -5.54 -23.35 -1.61
N GLU A 5 -4.38 -23.52 -1.02
CA GLU A 5 -3.83 -22.61 -0.02
C GLU A 5 -3.59 -21.22 -0.62
N ALA A 6 -3.03 -21.13 -1.82
CA ALA A 6 -2.80 -19.88 -2.53
C ALA A 6 -4.14 -19.17 -2.89
N ILE A 7 -5.14 -19.92 -3.36
CA ILE A 7 -6.49 -19.42 -3.65
C ILE A 7 -7.12 -18.84 -2.38
N ALA A 8 -7.06 -19.56 -1.27
CA ALA A 8 -7.60 -19.12 0.02
C ALA A 8 -6.86 -17.89 0.55
N ALA A 9 -5.52 -17.88 0.48
CA ALA A 9 -4.70 -16.78 0.96
C ALA A 9 -4.94 -15.46 0.20
N CYS A 10 -5.37 -15.55 -1.08
CA CYS A 10 -5.65 -14.39 -1.93
C CYS A 10 -7.15 -14.07 -2.07
N ASP A 11 -8.03 -14.70 -1.28
CA ASP A 11 -9.49 -14.49 -1.33
C ASP A 11 -10.07 -14.68 -2.75
N LEU A 12 -9.72 -15.82 -3.39
CA LEU A 12 -10.09 -16.15 -4.77
C LEU A 12 -11.10 -17.29 -4.87
N ALA A 13 -11.59 -17.82 -3.75
CA ALA A 13 -12.45 -19.02 -3.73
C ALA A 13 -13.69 -18.88 -4.61
N LEU A 14 -14.35 -17.72 -4.61
CA LEU A 14 -15.54 -17.43 -5.40
C LEU A 14 -15.25 -17.16 -6.90
N LEU A 15 -13.99 -17.01 -7.25
CA LEU A 15 -13.54 -16.67 -8.60
C LEU A 15 -12.90 -17.87 -9.32
N ARG A 16 -12.81 -19.02 -8.64
CA ARG A 16 -12.08 -20.20 -9.08
C ARG A 16 -12.34 -20.63 -10.52
N ASP A 17 -13.61 -20.65 -10.90
CA ASP A 17 -14.05 -21.15 -12.20
C ASP A 17 -14.20 -20.04 -13.25
N ARG A 18 -13.85 -18.79 -12.90
CA ARG A 18 -13.93 -17.67 -13.84
C ARG A 18 -12.67 -17.58 -14.71
N PRO A 19 -12.82 -17.34 -16.00
CA PRO A 19 -11.71 -17.05 -16.89
C PRO A 19 -10.97 -15.78 -16.44
N VAL A 20 -9.63 -15.82 -16.35
CA VAL A 20 -8.82 -14.68 -15.89
C VAL A 20 -9.12 -13.36 -16.66
N PRO A 21 -9.35 -13.37 -17.99
CA PRO A 21 -9.70 -12.14 -18.70
C PRO A 21 -11.03 -11.50 -18.31
N SER A 22 -11.92 -12.24 -17.60
CA SER A 22 -13.21 -11.70 -17.12
C SER A 22 -13.12 -11.07 -15.73
N LEU A 23 -11.96 -11.13 -15.10
CA LEU A 23 -11.70 -10.60 -13.77
C LEU A 23 -11.39 -9.11 -13.82
N SER A 24 -11.76 -8.37 -12.78
CA SER A 24 -11.35 -6.98 -12.57
C SER A 24 -9.82 -6.89 -12.37
N GLY A 25 -9.25 -5.69 -12.52
CA GLY A 25 -7.82 -5.47 -12.33
C GLY A 25 -7.32 -5.91 -10.95
N GLY A 26 -8.08 -5.63 -9.89
CA GLY A 26 -7.75 -6.08 -8.53
C GLY A 26 -7.84 -7.60 -8.35
N GLU A 27 -8.84 -8.25 -8.95
CA GLU A 27 -8.94 -9.72 -8.96
C GLU A 27 -7.77 -10.35 -9.72
N GLN A 28 -7.38 -9.79 -10.87
CA GLN A 28 -6.22 -10.24 -11.63
C GLN A 28 -4.90 -10.07 -10.84
N ALA A 29 -4.73 -8.96 -10.13
CA ALA A 29 -3.57 -8.74 -9.27
C ALA A 29 -3.48 -9.82 -8.17
N ARG A 30 -4.61 -10.15 -7.52
CA ARG A 30 -4.67 -11.24 -6.53
C ARG A 30 -4.38 -12.61 -7.15
N VAL A 31 -4.84 -12.87 -8.37
CA VAL A 31 -4.47 -14.11 -9.11
C VAL A 31 -2.97 -14.14 -9.39
N GLY A 32 -2.37 -13.00 -9.78
CA GLY A 32 -0.92 -12.88 -9.96
C GLY A 32 -0.16 -13.26 -8.68
N LEU A 33 -0.58 -12.71 -7.54
CA LEU A 33 0.00 -13.04 -6.24
C LEU A 33 -0.17 -14.53 -5.88
N ALA A 34 -1.37 -15.10 -6.09
CA ALA A 34 -1.61 -16.52 -5.83
C ALA A 34 -0.70 -17.43 -6.67
N ARG A 35 -0.41 -17.04 -7.91
CA ARG A 35 0.56 -17.78 -8.76
C ARG A 35 1.97 -17.74 -8.20
N VAL A 36 2.42 -16.62 -7.65
CA VAL A 36 3.73 -16.50 -7.00
C VAL A 36 3.78 -17.38 -5.76
N LEU A 37 2.74 -17.34 -4.92
CA LEU A 37 2.65 -18.18 -3.71
C LEU A 37 2.65 -19.67 -4.03
N ALA A 38 1.96 -20.07 -5.09
CA ALA A 38 1.89 -21.48 -5.51
C ALA A 38 3.25 -22.03 -6.02
N GLN A 39 4.20 -21.17 -6.35
CA GLN A 39 5.56 -21.59 -6.71
C GLN A 39 6.39 -22.06 -5.50
N GLN A 40 5.96 -21.72 -4.29
CA GLN A 40 6.66 -22.05 -3.04
C GLN A 40 8.15 -21.63 -3.04
N SER A 41 8.48 -20.56 -3.75
CA SER A 41 9.84 -20.03 -3.80
C SER A 41 10.22 -19.38 -2.48
N GLN A 42 11.46 -19.59 -2.05
CA GLN A 42 12.04 -18.91 -0.89
C GLN A 42 12.44 -17.46 -1.19
N LEU A 43 12.40 -17.04 -2.45
CA LEU A 43 12.61 -15.66 -2.88
C LEU A 43 11.41 -15.21 -3.71
N MET A 44 10.74 -14.15 -3.27
CA MET A 44 9.65 -13.51 -3.97
C MET A 44 10.06 -12.11 -4.41
N LEU A 45 9.87 -11.81 -5.70
CA LEU A 45 10.07 -10.49 -6.29
C LEU A 45 8.74 -10.00 -6.81
N LEU A 46 8.24 -8.90 -6.27
CA LEU A 46 6.93 -8.36 -6.56
C LEU A 46 7.06 -6.89 -6.99
N ASP A 47 6.52 -6.58 -8.15
CA ASP A 47 6.50 -5.21 -8.68
C ASP A 47 5.08 -4.65 -8.58
N GLU A 48 4.90 -3.66 -7.70
CA GLU A 48 3.64 -2.98 -7.40
C GLU A 48 2.42 -3.91 -7.20
N PRO A 49 2.52 -4.96 -6.35
CA PRO A 49 1.48 -5.99 -6.27
C PRO A 49 0.15 -5.48 -5.73
N THR A 50 0.12 -4.25 -5.20
CA THR A 50 -1.05 -3.65 -4.54
C THR A 50 -1.65 -2.46 -5.31
N ALA A 51 -1.07 -2.05 -6.45
CA ALA A 51 -1.47 -0.83 -7.17
C ALA A 51 -2.94 -0.80 -7.63
N ALA A 52 -3.53 -1.96 -7.94
CA ALA A 52 -4.92 -2.09 -8.41
C ALA A 52 -5.89 -2.53 -7.29
N LEU A 53 -5.46 -2.53 -6.03
CA LEU A 53 -6.23 -3.03 -4.90
C LEU A 53 -6.79 -1.88 -4.06
N ASP A 54 -7.96 -2.09 -3.45
CA ASP A 54 -8.44 -1.23 -2.37
C ASP A 54 -7.62 -1.43 -1.08
N VAL A 55 -7.76 -0.52 -0.13
CA VAL A 55 -6.98 -0.50 1.12
C VAL A 55 -7.08 -1.82 1.89
N ARG A 56 -8.28 -2.43 1.96
CA ARG A 56 -8.46 -3.70 2.67
C ARG A 56 -7.63 -4.83 2.04
N HIS A 57 -7.63 -4.92 0.72
CA HIS A 57 -6.87 -5.95 0.00
C HIS A 57 -5.37 -5.65 0.00
N GLN A 58 -4.97 -4.36 -0.05
CA GLN A 58 -3.56 -3.97 0.11
C GLN A 58 -3.00 -4.45 1.45
N GLU A 59 -3.70 -4.16 2.56
CA GLU A 59 -3.29 -4.58 3.90
C GLU A 59 -3.23 -6.12 4.02
N ALA A 60 -4.19 -6.82 3.43
CA ALA A 60 -4.19 -8.29 3.41
C ALA A 60 -2.97 -8.86 2.68
N VAL A 61 -2.58 -8.25 1.55
CA VAL A 61 -1.37 -8.63 0.80
C VAL A 61 -0.12 -8.38 1.63
N PHE A 62 0.05 -7.18 2.21
CA PHE A 62 1.22 -6.89 3.03
C PHE A 62 1.32 -7.80 4.25
N ALA A 63 0.21 -8.05 4.94
CA ALA A 63 0.18 -9.00 6.06
C ALA A 63 0.55 -10.43 5.63
N LEU A 64 0.15 -10.86 4.44
CA LEU A 64 0.54 -12.14 3.87
C LEU A 64 2.04 -12.20 3.60
N LEU A 65 2.58 -11.18 2.93
CA LEU A 65 4.01 -11.09 2.61
C LEU A 65 4.86 -11.00 3.88
N ARG A 66 4.39 -10.28 4.90
CA ARG A 66 5.05 -10.23 6.21
C ARG A 66 5.14 -11.62 6.84
N ARG A 67 4.03 -12.39 6.88
CA ARG A 67 4.05 -13.77 7.38
C ARG A 67 5.03 -14.67 6.64
N ARG A 68 5.18 -14.51 5.32
CA ARG A 68 6.16 -15.26 4.53
C ARG A 68 7.59 -14.90 4.92
N ALA A 69 7.86 -13.60 5.10
CA ALA A 69 9.17 -13.13 5.56
C ALA A 69 9.49 -13.63 6.97
N ASP A 70 8.51 -13.61 7.90
CA ASP A 70 8.67 -14.14 9.27
C ASP A 70 8.90 -15.66 9.28
N ALA A 71 8.40 -16.37 8.27
CA ALA A 71 8.66 -17.80 8.08
C ALA A 71 10.03 -18.11 7.45
N GLY A 72 10.82 -17.08 7.09
CA GLY A 72 12.19 -17.21 6.58
C GLY A 72 12.35 -17.01 5.08
N ASP A 73 11.28 -16.66 4.36
CA ASP A 73 11.39 -16.31 2.94
C ASP A 73 11.99 -14.91 2.75
N ALA A 74 12.72 -14.74 1.65
CA ALA A 74 13.15 -13.43 1.21
C ALA A 74 12.07 -12.77 0.33
N VAL A 75 11.56 -11.61 0.76
CA VAL A 75 10.48 -10.90 0.05
C VAL A 75 10.97 -9.52 -0.36
N VAL A 76 11.00 -9.25 -1.66
CA VAL A 76 11.33 -7.95 -2.22
C VAL A 76 10.09 -7.40 -2.93
N VAL A 77 9.67 -6.21 -2.52
CA VAL A 77 8.46 -5.57 -3.06
C VAL A 77 8.81 -4.17 -3.53
N VAL A 78 8.50 -3.85 -4.77
CA VAL A 78 8.50 -2.47 -5.27
C VAL A 78 7.16 -1.85 -4.94
N VAL A 79 7.19 -0.68 -4.27
CA VAL A 79 6.00 0.06 -3.88
C VAL A 79 6.18 1.55 -4.10
N HIS A 80 5.09 2.27 -4.36
CA HIS A 80 5.08 3.74 -4.37
C HIS A 80 4.60 4.32 -3.03
N ASP A 81 3.86 3.55 -2.25
CA ASP A 81 3.39 3.98 -0.93
C ASP A 81 4.51 3.84 0.11
N LEU A 82 5.09 4.98 0.47
CA LEU A 82 6.15 5.06 1.48
C LEU A 82 5.63 4.73 2.88
N SER A 83 4.35 4.96 3.16
CA SER A 83 3.74 4.63 4.45
C SER A 83 3.59 3.11 4.59
N ALA A 84 3.20 2.42 3.51
CA ALA A 84 3.20 0.96 3.48
C ALA A 84 4.61 0.37 3.64
N ALA A 85 5.62 0.96 2.97
CA ALA A 85 7.01 0.55 3.17
C ALA A 85 7.46 0.74 4.62
N ALA A 86 7.08 1.86 5.26
CA ALA A 86 7.39 2.14 6.67
C ALA A 86 6.77 1.10 7.62
N ALA A 87 5.54 0.67 7.33
CA ALA A 87 4.78 -0.21 8.21
C ALA A 87 5.20 -1.69 8.12
N HIS A 88 5.64 -2.13 6.94
CA HIS A 88 5.79 -3.56 6.65
C HIS A 88 7.21 -4.03 6.34
N ALA A 89 8.13 -3.13 5.96
CA ALA A 89 9.47 -3.52 5.55
C ALA A 89 10.46 -3.57 6.73
N ASP A 90 11.37 -4.56 6.71
CA ASP A 90 12.54 -4.58 7.60
C ASP A 90 13.63 -3.64 7.06
N ARG A 91 13.67 -3.48 5.73
CA ARG A 91 14.66 -2.68 5.02
C ARG A 91 14.05 -2.01 3.81
N VAL A 92 14.36 -0.73 3.64
CA VAL A 92 13.94 0.06 2.48
C VAL A 92 15.17 0.36 1.62
N VAL A 93 15.03 0.16 0.31
CA VAL A 93 16.03 0.53 -0.69
C VAL A 93 15.45 1.67 -1.52
N LEU A 94 16.07 2.84 -1.44
CA LEU A 94 15.70 4.00 -2.26
C LEU A 94 16.52 4.02 -3.53
N LEU A 95 15.82 4.08 -4.65
CA LEU A 95 16.41 4.18 -5.99
C LEU A 95 16.16 5.57 -6.59
N HIS A 96 17.18 6.17 -7.17
CA HIS A 96 17.06 7.39 -7.96
C HIS A 96 17.91 7.28 -9.20
N ARG A 97 17.32 7.48 -10.37
CA ARG A 97 17.99 7.41 -11.69
C ARG A 97 18.79 6.13 -11.94
N GLY A 98 18.27 5.00 -11.44
CA GLY A 98 18.92 3.69 -11.60
C GLY A 98 20.03 3.39 -10.59
N GLU A 99 20.30 4.28 -9.65
CA GLU A 99 21.29 4.09 -8.60
C GLU A 99 20.65 3.92 -7.23
N VAL A 100 21.28 3.13 -6.37
CA VAL A 100 20.88 2.99 -4.95
C VAL A 100 21.36 4.21 -4.18
N VAL A 101 20.41 5.04 -3.73
CA VAL A 101 20.69 6.20 -2.89
C VAL A 101 20.98 5.78 -1.46
N LEU A 102 20.16 4.87 -0.94
CA LEU A 102 20.26 4.36 0.43
C LEU A 102 19.60 2.99 0.53
N ALA A 103 20.15 2.14 1.40
CA ALA A 103 19.54 0.88 1.80
C ALA A 103 19.66 0.76 3.32
N ALA A 104 18.54 1.00 4.05
CA ALA A 104 18.55 1.11 5.50
C ALA A 104 17.19 0.66 6.10
N PRO A 105 17.07 0.47 7.42
CA PRO A 105 15.77 0.34 8.08
C PRO A 105 14.85 1.52 7.79
N PRO A 106 13.50 1.34 7.84
CA PRO A 106 12.55 2.39 7.51
C PRO A 106 12.81 3.73 8.22
N ALA A 107 13.12 3.70 9.51
CA ALA A 107 13.37 4.92 10.30
C ALA A 107 14.55 5.78 9.79
N GLU A 108 15.52 5.15 9.15
CA GLU A 108 16.67 5.85 8.56
C GLU A 108 16.41 6.22 7.10
N ALA A 109 15.81 5.31 6.32
CA ALA A 109 15.57 5.49 4.90
C ALA A 109 14.48 6.53 4.61
N LEU A 110 13.47 6.62 5.47
CA LEU A 110 12.31 7.49 5.29
C LEU A 110 12.44 8.83 6.03
N ARG A 111 13.65 9.30 6.25
CA ARG A 111 13.87 10.64 6.78
C ARG A 111 13.53 11.71 5.74
N PRO A 112 12.96 12.87 6.16
CA PRO A 112 12.57 13.94 5.26
C PRO A 112 13.68 14.44 4.33
N ASP A 113 14.90 14.57 4.86
CA ASP A 113 16.07 15.03 4.09
C ASP A 113 16.48 14.02 3.01
N VAL A 114 16.49 12.72 3.33
CA VAL A 114 16.81 11.62 2.40
C VAL A 114 15.75 11.51 1.30
N LEU A 115 14.48 11.51 1.70
CA LEU A 115 13.35 11.42 0.76
C LEU A 115 13.28 12.64 -0.15
N SER A 116 13.45 13.85 0.39
CA SER A 116 13.41 15.08 -0.41
C SER A 116 14.51 15.11 -1.47
N LEU A 117 15.69 14.57 -1.15
CA LEU A 117 16.77 14.41 -2.12
C LEU A 117 16.41 13.37 -3.20
N ALA A 118 15.91 12.21 -2.81
CA ALA A 118 15.59 11.13 -3.74
C ALA A 118 14.44 11.49 -4.69
N TYR A 119 13.41 12.18 -4.19
CA TYR A 119 12.22 12.56 -4.96
C TYR A 119 12.33 13.93 -5.64
N GLY A 120 13.35 14.74 -5.30
CA GLY A 120 13.51 16.10 -5.82
C GLY A 120 12.36 17.05 -5.39
N HIS A 121 11.65 16.71 -4.33
CA HIS A 121 10.54 17.47 -3.77
C HIS A 121 10.52 17.37 -2.25
N PRO A 122 10.25 18.46 -1.52
CA PRO A 122 10.14 18.41 -0.07
C PRO A 122 9.06 17.44 0.40
N LEU A 123 9.42 16.55 1.33
CA LEU A 123 8.54 15.58 1.95
C LEU A 123 8.57 15.74 3.47
N GLU A 124 7.42 15.55 4.10
CA GLU A 124 7.28 15.50 5.56
C GLU A 124 6.96 14.08 6.00
N VAL A 125 7.50 13.69 7.15
CA VAL A 125 7.27 12.38 7.76
C VAL A 125 6.64 12.61 9.12
N PHE A 126 5.48 12.02 9.33
CA PHE A 126 4.73 12.05 10.57
C PHE A 126 4.78 10.68 11.22
N ALA A 127 5.21 10.60 12.45
CA ALA A 127 5.12 9.39 13.24
C ALA A 127 3.93 9.49 14.20
N SER A 128 3.12 8.44 14.27
CA SER A 128 2.04 8.35 15.25
C SER A 128 2.62 7.84 16.58
N ASP A 129 2.47 8.63 17.64
CA ASP A 129 2.93 8.26 18.99
C ASP A 129 2.21 7.01 19.53
N SER A 130 0.98 6.76 19.08
CA SER A 130 0.15 5.66 19.57
C SER A 130 0.37 4.32 18.86
N SER A 131 0.70 4.35 17.57
CA SER A 131 0.83 3.14 16.75
C SER A 131 2.24 2.90 16.22
N GLY A 132 3.15 3.87 16.33
CA GLY A 132 4.46 3.85 15.70
C GLY A 132 4.39 3.90 14.15
N THR A 133 3.20 4.08 13.58
CA THR A 133 3.00 4.16 12.13
C THR A 133 3.58 5.46 11.59
N MET A 134 4.34 5.37 10.50
CA MET A 134 4.87 6.54 9.81
C MET A 134 3.98 6.86 8.60
N ALA A 135 3.65 8.13 8.42
CA ALA A 135 3.00 8.64 7.23
C ALA A 135 3.94 9.61 6.51
N VAL A 136 4.07 9.47 5.20
CA VAL A 136 4.92 10.33 4.37
C VAL A 136 4.03 11.13 3.44
N LEU A 137 4.13 12.46 3.53
CA LEU A 137 3.31 13.37 2.74
C LEU A 137 4.19 14.37 1.97
N PRO A 138 3.84 14.74 0.73
CA PRO A 138 4.50 15.82 0.03
C PRO A 138 4.17 17.15 0.70
N LEU A 139 5.20 17.97 0.93
CA LEU A 139 5.01 19.35 1.38
C LEU A 139 4.32 20.14 0.24
N ARG A 140 3.05 20.42 0.42
CA ARG A 140 2.29 21.24 -0.51
C ARG A 140 2.46 22.69 -0.10
N THR A 141 3.14 23.50 -0.92
CA THR A 141 3.08 24.97 -0.79
C THR A 141 1.61 25.37 -0.82
N THR A 142 1.23 26.11 0.20
CA THR A 142 -0.14 26.51 0.49
C THR A 142 -0.86 26.94 -0.77
N ILE A 143 -1.79 26.14 -1.26
CA ILE A 143 -2.97 26.69 -1.91
C ILE A 143 -3.59 27.55 -0.80
N GLU A 144 -3.70 28.86 -1.01
CA GLU A 144 -4.35 29.79 -0.07
C GLU A 144 -5.52 29.07 0.56
N ARG A 145 -5.49 28.90 1.88
CA ARG A 145 -6.60 28.30 2.62
C ARG A 145 -7.84 29.08 2.21
N ARG A 146 -8.67 28.48 1.40
CA ARG A 146 -10.05 28.92 1.29
C ARG A 146 -10.55 29.06 2.72
N ALA A 147 -10.88 30.29 3.09
CA ALA A 147 -11.22 30.72 4.42
C ALA A 147 -11.99 29.64 5.18
N ALA A 148 -11.58 29.46 6.42
CA ALA A 148 -12.16 28.66 7.46
C ALA A 148 -13.51 28.02 7.08
N VAL A 149 -13.56 26.71 7.09
CA VAL A 149 -14.82 26.02 7.40
C VAL A 149 -15.24 26.56 8.76
N THR A 150 -16.10 27.59 8.74
CA THR A 150 -16.82 28.05 9.90
C THR A 150 -17.48 26.84 10.54
N ALA A 151 -17.40 26.76 11.85
CA ALA A 151 -18.00 25.71 12.67
C ALA A 151 -19.38 25.30 12.15
N PRO A 152 -19.73 24.00 12.25
CA PRO A 152 -21.05 23.57 11.82
C PRO A 152 -22.12 24.36 12.56
N PRO A 153 -23.20 24.77 11.89
CA PRO A 153 -24.35 25.37 12.57
C PRO A 153 -24.92 24.33 13.53
N GLU A 154 -25.34 24.83 14.69
CA GLU A 154 -26.03 24.07 15.72
C GLU A 154 -27.15 23.20 15.14
N GLU A 155 -27.32 22.06 15.79
CA GLU A 155 -28.25 20.99 15.48
C GLU A 155 -29.62 21.47 14.99
N THR A 156 -29.96 21.12 13.78
CA THR A 156 -31.34 21.03 13.31
C THR A 156 -31.55 19.68 12.65
N GLU A 157 -32.61 19.03 13.02
CA GLU A 157 -33.16 17.70 12.76
C GLU A 157 -32.74 16.96 11.47
N PRO A 158 -32.81 15.61 11.46
CA PRO A 158 -32.23 14.77 10.42
C PRO A 158 -33.01 14.87 9.12
N ALA A 159 -32.44 15.53 8.14
CA ALA A 159 -32.91 15.46 6.77
C ALA A 159 -32.34 14.21 6.10
N GLU A 160 -33.22 13.44 5.50
CA GLU A 160 -32.96 12.20 4.77
C GLU A 160 -31.76 12.32 3.83
N LEU A 161 -30.75 11.47 4.02
CA LEU A 161 -29.61 11.32 3.13
C LEU A 161 -30.08 10.75 1.78
N ARG A 162 -30.26 11.60 0.79
CA ARG A 162 -30.38 11.16 -0.60
C ARG A 162 -28.97 10.99 -1.16
N PHE A 163 -28.57 9.71 -1.35
CA PHE A 163 -27.38 9.37 -2.11
C PHE A 163 -27.59 9.75 -3.57
N THR A 164 -26.88 10.78 -4.04
CA THR A 164 -26.74 11.03 -5.48
C THR A 164 -25.43 10.41 -5.93
N GLN A 165 -25.51 9.34 -6.69
CA GLN A 165 -24.36 8.77 -7.42
C GLN A 165 -23.81 9.83 -8.37
N ILE A 166 -22.52 10.15 -8.22
CA ILE A 166 -21.74 10.81 -9.27
C ILE A 166 -20.80 9.75 -9.84
N LEU A 167 -21.26 9.12 -10.91
CA LEU A 167 -20.40 8.38 -11.85
C LEU A 167 -19.92 9.37 -12.90
N ARG A 168 -18.60 9.63 -12.93
CA ARG A 168 -17.81 9.82 -14.17
C ARG A 168 -16.34 9.85 -13.84
#